data_59d5dff27e32863a94635488a912da9c
#
_entry.id   59d5dff27e32863a94635488a912da9c
#
_cell.length_a   1.000
_cell.length_b   1.000
_cell.length_c   1.000
_cell.angle_alpha   90.00
_cell.angle_beta   90.00
_cell.angle_gamma   90.00
#
_symmetry.space_group_name_H-M   'P 1'
#
loop_
_entity.id
_entity.type
_entity.pdbx_description
1 polymer ?
#
loop_
_entity_poly.entity_id
_entity_poly.type
_entity_poly.pdbx_seq_one_letter_code
_entity_poly.pdbx_strand_id
1 'polypeptide(L)'
;MASPKKGDCYSANGRLALDLSRGKEPSAVLVHGVALNSLDFMPMGHAWVEVGNTCYDYSNGRKLKIPKSQYYHSGAIGELLKKGYKQHRYKGIKIAEAVLKYKHWGPWESTGAKR
;
A
#
# COMPACT_ATOMS: atom_id res chain seq x y z
N MET A 1 -16.53 -1.80 -21.04
CA MET A 1 -15.88 -2.22 -19.80
C MET A 1 -14.89 -1.14 -19.36
N ALA A 2 -14.98 -0.73 -18.12
CA ALA A 2 -14.06 0.28 -17.61
C ALA A 2 -12.66 -0.30 -17.43
N SER A 3 -11.66 0.44 -17.89
CA SER A 3 -10.27 0.08 -17.59
C SER A 3 -10.01 0.22 -16.10
N PRO A 4 -9.09 -0.58 -15.52
CA PRO A 4 -8.68 -0.38 -14.14
C PRO A 4 -8.21 1.07 -13.97
N LYS A 5 -8.61 1.70 -12.88
CA LYS A 5 -8.18 3.07 -12.60
C LYS A 5 -6.69 3.07 -12.26
N LYS A 6 -5.92 3.87 -12.97
CA LYS A 6 -4.52 4.08 -12.62
C LYS A 6 -4.44 4.86 -11.32
N GLY A 7 -3.51 4.46 -10.47
CA GLY A 7 -3.27 5.17 -9.23
C GLY A 7 -4.29 4.92 -8.14
N ASP A 8 -5.05 3.82 -8.21
CA ASP A 8 -6.05 3.49 -7.20
C ASP A 8 -5.49 2.68 -6.02
N CYS A 9 -4.16 2.57 -5.91
CA CYS A 9 -3.55 1.73 -4.90
C CYS A 9 -3.97 2.09 -3.48
N TYR A 10 -4.14 3.36 -3.19
CA TYR A 10 -4.54 3.80 -1.85
C TYR A 10 -5.97 3.38 -1.52
N SER A 11 -6.91 3.63 -2.41
CA SER A 11 -8.30 3.25 -2.17
C SER A 11 -8.50 1.74 -2.22
N ALA A 12 -7.96 1.07 -3.22
CA ALA A 12 -8.12 -0.37 -3.37
C ALA A 12 -7.51 -1.13 -2.17
N ASN A 13 -6.29 -0.79 -1.80
CA ASN A 13 -5.61 -1.49 -0.72
C ASN A 13 -6.07 -1.02 0.66
N GLY A 14 -6.50 0.23 0.79
CA GLY A 14 -7.12 0.71 2.02
C GLY A 14 -8.41 -0.04 2.33
N ARG A 15 -9.27 -0.22 1.34
CA ARG A 15 -10.51 -1.00 1.49
C ARG A 15 -10.22 -2.46 1.80
N LEU A 16 -9.24 -3.05 1.12
CA LEU A 16 -8.83 -4.43 1.37
C LEU A 16 -8.36 -4.62 2.81
N ALA A 17 -7.49 -3.72 3.29
CA ALA A 17 -6.98 -3.80 4.65
C ALA A 17 -8.10 -3.71 5.69
N LEU A 18 -9.07 -2.82 5.49
CA LEU A 18 -10.23 -2.72 6.37
C LEU A 18 -11.05 -4.01 6.37
N ASP A 19 -11.34 -4.54 5.19
CA ASP A 19 -12.14 -5.76 5.08
C ASP A 19 -11.45 -6.95 5.75
N LEU A 20 -10.15 -7.12 5.50
CA LEU A 20 -9.38 -8.19 6.11
C LEU A 20 -9.33 -8.03 7.63
N SER A 21 -9.08 -6.82 8.12
CA SER A 21 -8.95 -6.57 9.56
C SER A 21 -10.25 -6.80 10.32
N ARG A 22 -11.39 -6.61 9.67
CA ARG A 22 -12.72 -6.86 10.26
C ARG A 22 -13.14 -8.32 10.21
N GLY A 23 -12.44 -9.14 9.43
CA GLY A 23 -12.80 -10.53 9.20
C GLY A 23 -11.67 -11.50 9.47
N LYS A 24 -11.14 -12.06 8.41
CA LYS A 24 -10.21 -13.19 8.47
C LYS A 24 -8.82 -12.85 9.01
N GLU A 25 -8.38 -11.61 8.86
CA GLU A 25 -7.01 -11.23 9.15
C GLU A 25 -6.94 -9.98 10.03
N PRO A 26 -7.24 -10.12 11.35
CA PRO A 26 -7.22 -8.95 12.25
C PRO A 26 -5.87 -8.25 12.33
N SER A 27 -4.78 -8.96 12.00
CA SER A 27 -3.42 -8.40 12.02
C SER A 27 -3.05 -7.69 10.73
N ALA A 28 -3.97 -7.57 9.75
CA ALA A 28 -3.68 -6.91 8.49
C ALA A 28 -3.25 -5.46 8.72
N VAL A 29 -2.22 -5.05 7.97
CA VAL A 29 -1.64 -3.71 8.06
C VAL A 29 -1.68 -3.08 6.67
N LEU A 30 -2.23 -1.87 6.59
CA LEU A 30 -2.11 -1.04 5.40
C LEU A 30 -0.76 -0.33 5.46
N VAL A 31 0.01 -0.43 4.39
CA VAL A 31 1.33 0.21 4.31
C VAL A 31 1.28 1.29 3.24
N HIS A 32 1.66 2.51 3.62
CA HIS A 32 1.95 3.59 2.68
C HIS A 32 3.46 3.75 2.65
N GLY A 33 4.05 3.51 1.50
CA GLY A 33 5.51 3.55 1.36
C GLY A 33 5.92 4.00 -0.02
N VAL A 34 7.14 3.64 -0.41
CA VAL A 34 7.69 4.02 -1.71
C VAL A 34 8.20 2.77 -2.41
N ALA A 35 7.84 2.64 -3.67
CA ALA A 35 8.30 1.55 -4.53
C ALA A 35 8.72 2.13 -5.87
N LEU A 36 9.53 1.39 -6.61
CA LEU A 36 9.88 1.79 -7.98
C LEU A 36 8.70 1.51 -8.91
N ASN A 37 8.39 2.50 -9.75
CA ASN A 37 7.41 2.32 -10.81
C ASN A 37 8.01 1.38 -11.86
N SER A 38 7.25 0.37 -12.28
CA SER A 38 7.74 -0.64 -13.22
C SER A 38 7.96 -0.10 -14.64
N LEU A 39 7.36 1.05 -14.97
CA LEU A 39 7.47 1.62 -16.31
C LEU A 39 8.72 2.50 -16.48
N ASP A 40 9.04 3.32 -15.48
CA ASP A 40 10.12 4.29 -15.59
C ASP A 40 11.19 4.16 -14.50
N PHE A 41 11.05 3.19 -13.61
CA PHE A 41 11.98 2.92 -12.51
C PHE A 41 12.20 4.13 -11.59
N MET A 42 11.22 5.02 -11.49
CA MET A 42 11.29 6.15 -10.58
C MET A 42 10.57 5.83 -9.27
N PRO A 43 11.09 6.33 -8.13
CA PRO A 43 10.40 6.15 -6.85
C PRO A 43 9.04 6.83 -6.87
N MET A 44 8.02 6.11 -6.40
CA MET A 44 6.68 6.68 -6.30
C MET A 44 6.00 6.19 -5.03
N GLY A 45 5.13 7.03 -4.47
CA GLY A 45 4.29 6.66 -3.36
C GLY A 45 3.35 5.53 -3.76
N HIS A 46 3.20 4.56 -2.88
CA HIS A 46 2.41 3.36 -3.17
C HIS A 46 1.81 2.82 -1.88
N ALA A 47 0.70 2.11 -2.01
CA ALA A 47 0.05 1.46 -0.87
C ALA A 47 -0.12 -0.02 -1.16
N TRP A 48 0.01 -0.84 -0.11
CA TRP A 48 -0.22 -2.28 -0.18
C TRP A 48 -0.64 -2.78 1.21
N VAL A 49 -0.99 -4.06 1.30
CA VAL A 49 -1.43 -4.67 2.55
C VAL A 49 -0.45 -5.76 2.94
N GLU A 50 -0.12 -5.84 4.23
CA GLU A 50 0.71 -6.92 4.76
C GLU A 50 -0.05 -7.71 5.81
N VAL A 51 0.02 -9.03 5.71
CA VAL A 51 -0.47 -9.96 6.71
C VAL A 51 0.69 -10.92 6.99
N GLY A 52 1.36 -10.75 8.13
CA GLY A 52 2.57 -11.51 8.43
C GLY A 52 3.61 -11.31 7.35
N ASN A 53 4.06 -12.40 6.73
CA ASN A 53 5.06 -12.37 5.67
C ASN A 53 4.45 -12.38 4.25
N THR A 54 3.18 -12.04 4.12
CA THR A 54 2.48 -12.00 2.84
C THR A 54 2.07 -10.58 2.53
N CYS A 55 2.30 -10.15 1.27
CA CYS A 55 1.83 -8.88 0.77
C CYS A 55 0.68 -9.08 -0.20
N TYR A 56 -0.31 -8.20 -0.09
CA TYR A 56 -1.46 -8.13 -1.00
C TYR A 56 -1.41 -6.80 -1.72
N ASP A 57 -1.69 -6.81 -3.01
CA ASP A 57 -1.79 -5.58 -3.78
C ASP A 57 -2.92 -5.72 -4.80
N TYR A 58 -4.03 -5.04 -4.52
CA TYR A 58 -5.22 -5.08 -5.36
C TYR A 58 -5.34 -3.85 -6.27
N SER A 59 -4.27 -3.08 -6.39
CA SER A 59 -4.28 -1.89 -7.24
C SER A 59 -4.44 -2.27 -8.72
N ASN A 60 -5.05 -1.36 -9.48
CA ASN A 60 -5.24 -1.49 -10.93
C ASN A 60 -6.00 -2.75 -11.33
N GLY A 61 -6.94 -3.20 -10.50
CA GLY A 61 -7.74 -4.39 -10.77
C GLY A 61 -7.04 -5.71 -10.55
N ARG A 62 -5.81 -5.70 -10.05
CA ARG A 62 -5.07 -6.94 -9.75
C ARG A 62 -5.52 -7.52 -8.42
N LYS A 63 -5.27 -8.80 -8.23
CA LYS A 63 -5.48 -9.49 -6.96
C LYS A 63 -4.19 -10.24 -6.61
N LEU A 64 -3.12 -9.47 -6.42
CA LEU A 64 -1.80 -10.02 -6.14
C LEU A 64 -1.70 -10.42 -4.67
N LYS A 65 -1.18 -11.62 -4.42
CA LYS A 65 -0.89 -12.14 -3.08
C LYS A 65 0.39 -12.94 -3.17
N ILE A 66 1.49 -12.39 -2.66
CA ILE A 66 2.82 -13.01 -2.77
C ILE A 66 3.61 -12.83 -1.48
N PRO A 67 4.69 -13.59 -1.29
CA PRO A 67 5.56 -13.40 -0.14
C PRO A 67 6.10 -11.97 -0.07
N LYS A 68 6.19 -11.45 1.15
CA LYS A 68 6.69 -10.10 1.41
C LYS A 68 8.07 -9.86 0.81
N SER A 69 8.98 -10.85 0.95
CA SER A 69 10.33 -10.73 0.40
C SER A 69 10.32 -10.52 -1.11
N GLN A 70 9.44 -11.23 -1.81
CA GLN A 70 9.31 -11.11 -3.26
C GLN A 70 8.71 -9.76 -3.65
N TYR A 71 7.69 -9.30 -2.93
CA TYR A 71 7.06 -8.02 -3.18
C TYR A 71 8.04 -6.86 -2.98
N TYR A 72 8.79 -6.90 -1.88
CA TYR A 72 9.79 -5.87 -1.57
C TYR A 72 10.93 -5.87 -2.59
N HIS A 73 11.35 -7.05 -3.04
CA HIS A 73 12.39 -7.14 -4.07
C HIS A 73 11.91 -6.53 -5.40
N SER A 74 10.70 -6.87 -5.83
CA SER A 74 10.14 -6.36 -7.09
C SER A 74 10.03 -4.84 -7.13
N GLY A 75 9.68 -4.23 -5.99
CA GLY A 75 9.52 -2.77 -5.90
C GLY A 75 10.76 -2.05 -5.39
N ALA A 76 11.86 -2.76 -5.15
CA ALA A 76 13.07 -2.20 -4.55
C ALA A 76 12.77 -1.46 -3.23
N ILE A 77 11.76 -1.92 -2.48
CA ILE A 77 11.23 -1.20 -1.32
C ILE A 77 12.28 -1.09 -0.21
N GLY A 78 13.00 -2.18 0.08
CA GLY A 78 14.05 -2.15 1.08
C GLY A 78 15.17 -1.19 0.75
N GLU A 79 15.56 -1.13 -0.53
CA GLU A 79 16.61 -0.21 -0.97
C GLU A 79 16.17 1.25 -0.84
N LEU A 80 14.91 1.54 -1.15
CA LEU A 80 14.37 2.89 -1.02
C LEU A 80 14.28 3.32 0.44
N LEU A 81 13.93 2.40 1.35
CA LEU A 81 13.97 2.69 2.78
C LEU A 81 15.39 3.06 3.23
N LYS A 82 16.40 2.36 2.75
CA LYS A 82 17.81 2.68 3.05
C LYS A 82 18.21 4.05 2.53
N LYS A 83 17.59 4.51 1.45
CA LYS A 83 17.85 5.83 0.88
C LYS A 83 17.13 6.96 1.61
N GLY A 84 16.33 6.64 2.61
CA GLY A 84 15.67 7.65 3.44
C GLY A 84 14.20 7.88 3.16
N TYR A 85 13.61 7.16 2.21
CA TYR A 85 12.16 7.21 2.03
C TYR A 85 11.47 6.58 3.22
N LYS A 86 10.27 7.06 3.57
CA LYS A 86 9.56 6.63 4.76
C LYS A 86 8.42 5.69 4.45
N GLN A 87 8.09 4.87 5.42
CA GLN A 87 6.98 3.93 5.34
C GLN A 87 6.08 4.15 6.55
N HIS A 88 4.78 4.24 6.32
CA HIS A 88 3.79 4.42 7.39
C HIS A 88 2.86 3.21 7.39
N ARG A 89 2.56 2.72 8.59
CA ARG A 89 1.80 1.49 8.77
C ARG A 89 0.54 1.77 9.59
N TYR A 90 -0.60 1.30 9.09
CA TYR A 90 -1.90 1.58 9.71
C TYR A 90 -2.67 0.29 9.91
N LYS A 91 -3.15 0.05 11.13
CA LYS A 91 -4.06 -1.06 11.43
C LYS A 91 -5.50 -0.60 11.30
N GLY A 92 -6.44 -1.56 11.30
CA GLY A 92 -7.84 -1.32 10.94
C GLY A 92 -8.48 -0.07 11.51
N ILE A 93 -8.42 0.12 12.85
CA ILE A 93 -9.05 1.29 13.47
C ILE A 93 -8.40 2.59 13.00
N LYS A 94 -7.08 2.59 12.80
CA LYS A 94 -6.36 3.77 12.34
C LYS A 94 -6.69 4.11 10.89
N ILE A 95 -6.95 3.10 10.07
CA ILE A 95 -7.39 3.31 8.69
C ILE A 95 -8.74 4.01 8.69
N ALA A 96 -9.70 3.50 9.46
CA ALA A 96 -11.03 4.07 9.55
C ALA A 96 -10.99 5.51 10.07
N GLU A 97 -10.21 5.76 11.13
CA GLU A 97 -10.04 7.10 11.68
C GLU A 97 -9.46 8.08 10.66
N ALA A 98 -8.44 7.64 9.90
CA ALA A 98 -7.80 8.50 8.91
C ALA A 98 -8.75 8.84 7.75
N VAL A 99 -9.50 7.86 7.26
CA VAL A 99 -10.48 8.11 6.20
C VAL A 99 -11.54 9.10 6.66
N LEU A 100 -12.03 8.96 7.89
CA LEU A 100 -13.01 9.89 8.45
C LEU A 100 -12.43 11.30 8.63
N LYS A 101 -11.20 11.38 9.09
CA LYS A 101 -10.53 12.67 9.36
C LYS A 101 -10.17 13.40 8.08
N TYR A 102 -9.53 12.70 7.14
CA TYR A 102 -8.98 13.34 5.94
C TYR A 102 -9.91 13.30 4.73
N LYS A 103 -10.98 12.51 4.80
CA LYS A 103 -11.98 12.39 3.73
C LYS A 103 -11.45 11.81 2.43
N HIS A 104 -10.35 11.06 2.49
CA HIS A 104 -9.79 10.33 1.34
C HIS A 104 -8.98 9.14 1.82
N TRP A 105 -8.58 8.26 0.90
CA TRP A 105 -7.90 7.01 1.21
C TRP A 105 -6.38 7.12 1.34
N GLY A 106 -5.83 8.30 1.17
CA GLY A 106 -4.41 8.55 1.29
C GLY A 106 -3.79 9.07 -0.02
N PRO A 107 -2.50 9.39 0.02
CA PRO A 107 -1.63 9.30 1.20
C PRO A 107 -1.98 10.32 2.26
N TRP A 108 -1.76 9.96 3.53
CA TRP A 108 -2.05 10.85 4.67
C TRP A 108 -0.79 11.48 5.25
N GLU A 109 0.35 10.83 5.09
CA GLU A 109 1.64 11.28 5.61
C GLU A 109 2.69 11.19 4.51
N SER A 110 3.65 12.11 4.55
CA SER A 110 4.71 12.15 3.54
C SER A 110 5.65 10.95 3.65
N THR A 111 5.95 10.34 2.51
CA THR A 111 6.97 9.28 2.40
C THR A 111 8.29 9.82 1.84
N GLY A 112 8.29 11.07 1.38
CA GLY A 112 9.45 11.65 0.69
C GLY A 112 9.41 11.48 -0.81
N ALA A 113 8.54 10.63 -1.34
CA ALA A 113 8.39 10.48 -2.79
C ALA A 113 7.67 11.70 -3.35
N LYS A 114 8.11 12.14 -4.55
CA LYS A 114 7.51 13.29 -5.22
C LYS A 114 6.29 12.93 -6.06
N ARG A 115 6.05 11.66 -6.22
CA ARG A 115 4.96 11.16 -7.06
C ARG A 115 4.02 10.26 -6.27
#